data_5129c658cdd68ffba41af9d263185c78
#
_entry.id   5129c658cdd68ffba41af9d263185c78
#
_cell.length_a   1.000
_cell.length_b   1.000
_cell.length_c   1.000
_cell.angle_alpha   90.00
_cell.angle_beta   90.00
_cell.angle_gamma   90.00
#
_symmetry.space_group_name_H-M   'P 1'
#
loop_
_entity.id
_entity.type
_entity.pdbx_description
1 polymer ?
#
loop_
_entity_poly.entity_id
_entity_poly.type
_entity_poly.pdbx_seq_one_letter_code
_entity_poly.pdbx_strand_id
1 'polypeptide(L)'
;VRPIAENDTAVLPQGGSVLINPLGNDYDPAGGMLSVTSVDTTKAPDIEVALIERHLLRITAHAGIDKTVTFSYTVSNGQGSATAEVTVIPGASDRSDMAPVLRPDRAKVRVGDVGTVSVLSNDRSPAGLNLQVESTLEYDQASAVGTPFVTGNQVRLEAGTSPGLLEVTYSVIDS
;
A
#
# COMPACT_ATOMS: atom_id res chain seq x y z
N VAL A 1 -37.41 -4.16 -26.19
CA VAL A 1 -37.36 -3.45 -24.90
C VAL A 1 -35.93 -3.11 -24.63
N ARG A 2 -35.66 -1.89 -24.13
CA ARG A 2 -34.26 -1.47 -23.78
C ARG A 2 -33.88 -2.03 -22.41
N PRO A 3 -32.61 -2.37 -22.19
CA PRO A 3 -32.14 -2.69 -20.86
C PRO A 3 -32.19 -1.47 -19.94
N ILE A 4 -32.13 -1.71 -18.64
CA ILE A 4 -32.00 -0.70 -17.60
C ILE A 4 -30.59 -0.84 -17.00
N ALA A 5 -29.83 0.25 -17.03
CA ALA A 5 -28.51 0.34 -16.46
C ALA A 5 -28.53 1.27 -15.24
N GLU A 6 -27.98 0.82 -14.15
CA GLU A 6 -27.87 1.54 -12.89
C GLU A 6 -26.43 1.99 -12.65
N ASN A 7 -26.25 3.09 -11.95
CA ASN A 7 -24.91 3.60 -11.65
C ASN A 7 -24.17 2.71 -10.64
N ASP A 8 -22.87 2.63 -10.81
CA ASP A 8 -21.95 1.83 -9.99
C ASP A 8 -20.96 2.71 -9.22
N THR A 9 -20.34 2.11 -8.24
CA THR A 9 -19.23 2.72 -7.48
C THR A 9 -18.08 1.72 -7.37
N ALA A 10 -16.86 2.21 -7.57
CA ALA A 10 -15.65 1.45 -7.38
C ALA A 10 -14.68 2.22 -6.46
N VAL A 11 -13.94 1.49 -5.62
CA VAL A 11 -12.86 2.05 -4.82
C VAL A 11 -11.54 1.59 -5.44
N LEU A 12 -10.73 2.55 -5.90
CA LEU A 12 -9.45 2.28 -6.57
C LEU A 12 -8.30 2.45 -5.58
N PRO A 13 -7.58 1.37 -5.21
CA PRO A 13 -6.39 1.47 -4.38
C PRO A 13 -5.32 2.34 -5.03
N GLN A 14 -4.58 3.10 -4.25
CA GLN A 14 -3.45 3.87 -4.75
C GLN A 14 -2.36 2.93 -5.28
N GLY A 15 -1.91 3.15 -6.51
CA GLY A 15 -0.92 2.32 -7.19
C GLY A 15 -1.42 0.93 -7.64
N GLY A 16 -2.72 0.63 -7.45
CA GLY A 16 -3.33 -0.65 -7.79
C GLY A 16 -4.38 -0.57 -8.89
N SER A 17 -5.12 -1.66 -9.02
CA SER A 17 -6.28 -1.77 -9.91
C SER A 17 -7.48 -2.37 -9.16
N VAL A 18 -8.67 -2.15 -9.68
CA VAL A 18 -9.89 -2.77 -9.19
C VAL A 18 -10.67 -3.39 -10.34
N LEU A 19 -11.26 -4.54 -10.08
CA LEU A 19 -12.12 -5.26 -11.02
C LEU A 19 -13.56 -5.15 -10.53
N ILE A 20 -14.47 -4.67 -11.37
CA ILE A 20 -15.90 -4.57 -11.07
C ILE A 20 -16.75 -5.30 -12.12
N ASN A 21 -17.92 -5.74 -11.71
CA ASN A 21 -18.97 -6.24 -12.61
C ASN A 21 -20.13 -5.24 -12.64
N PRO A 22 -20.16 -4.32 -13.62
CA PRO A 22 -21.21 -3.30 -13.69
C PRO A 22 -22.60 -3.89 -14.00
N LEU A 23 -22.66 -5.10 -14.57
CA LEU A 23 -23.93 -5.75 -14.87
C LEU A 23 -24.64 -6.33 -13.64
N GLY A 24 -24.03 -6.23 -12.45
CA GLY A 24 -24.56 -6.83 -11.24
C GLY A 24 -25.88 -6.22 -10.76
N ASN A 25 -26.13 -4.95 -11.06
CA ASN A 25 -27.34 -4.19 -10.74
C ASN A 25 -28.15 -3.80 -11.99
N ASP A 26 -27.63 -4.11 -13.19
CA ASP A 26 -28.30 -3.89 -14.45
C ASP A 26 -29.27 -5.04 -14.77
N TYR A 27 -30.33 -4.76 -15.49
CA TYR A 27 -31.26 -5.82 -15.92
C TYR A 27 -31.96 -5.53 -17.23
N ASP A 28 -32.38 -6.60 -17.91
CA ASP A 28 -33.26 -6.53 -19.04
C ASP A 28 -34.69 -6.87 -18.62
N PRO A 29 -35.68 -5.93 -18.74
CA PRO A 29 -37.07 -6.23 -18.42
C PRO A 29 -37.67 -7.37 -19.23
N ALA A 30 -37.10 -7.70 -20.38
CA ALA A 30 -37.47 -8.83 -21.22
C ALA A 30 -36.78 -10.16 -20.85
N GLY A 31 -35.88 -10.15 -19.86
CA GLY A 31 -35.13 -11.32 -19.42
C GLY A 31 -33.96 -11.73 -20.36
N GLY A 32 -33.51 -10.83 -21.24
CA GLY A 32 -32.39 -11.07 -22.11
C GLY A 32 -31.04 -10.97 -21.42
N MET A 33 -30.02 -11.53 -22.05
CA MET A 33 -28.65 -11.42 -21.54
C MET A 33 -28.09 -10.03 -21.84
N LEU A 34 -27.37 -9.47 -20.86
CA LEU A 34 -26.71 -8.19 -20.98
C LEU A 34 -25.21 -8.36 -21.28
N SER A 35 -24.69 -7.41 -22.04
CA SER A 35 -23.26 -7.27 -22.25
C SER A 35 -22.86 -5.81 -22.28
N VAL A 36 -21.69 -5.49 -21.75
CA VAL A 36 -21.06 -4.18 -21.93
C VAL A 36 -20.51 -4.09 -23.34
N THR A 37 -20.86 -3.02 -24.05
CA THR A 37 -20.47 -2.82 -25.46
C THR A 37 -19.43 -1.74 -25.64
N SER A 38 -19.40 -0.75 -24.75
CA SER A 38 -18.40 0.32 -24.80
C SER A 38 -18.20 0.96 -23.43
N VAL A 39 -17.06 1.63 -23.28
CA VAL A 39 -16.68 2.43 -22.13
C VAL A 39 -16.20 3.79 -22.64
N ASP A 40 -16.61 4.86 -21.98
CA ASP A 40 -16.20 6.23 -22.30
C ASP A 40 -15.50 6.85 -21.08
N THR A 41 -14.18 7.02 -21.17
CA THR A 41 -13.32 7.60 -20.16
C THR A 41 -12.90 9.04 -20.44
N THR A 42 -13.51 9.71 -21.39
CA THR A 42 -13.14 11.08 -21.80
C THR A 42 -13.20 12.09 -20.66
N LYS A 43 -14.07 11.87 -19.67
CA LYS A 43 -14.19 12.69 -18.45
C LYS A 43 -13.24 12.27 -17.31
N ALA A 44 -12.51 11.19 -17.49
CA ALA A 44 -11.63 10.61 -16.48
C ALA A 44 -10.27 10.22 -17.11
N PRO A 45 -9.48 11.21 -17.59
CA PRO A 45 -8.23 10.93 -18.32
C PRO A 45 -7.13 10.33 -17.45
N ASP A 46 -7.27 10.39 -16.12
CA ASP A 46 -6.28 9.88 -15.17
C ASP A 46 -6.41 8.36 -14.91
N ILE A 47 -7.46 7.73 -15.46
CA ILE A 47 -7.68 6.30 -15.32
C ILE A 47 -7.73 5.61 -16.68
N GLU A 48 -7.37 4.33 -16.66
CA GLU A 48 -7.58 3.40 -17.78
C GLU A 48 -8.62 2.37 -17.38
N VAL A 49 -9.53 2.05 -18.31
CA VAL A 49 -10.55 1.03 -18.10
C VAL A 49 -10.47 0.00 -19.21
N ALA A 50 -10.19 -1.25 -18.84
CA ALA A 50 -10.18 -2.38 -19.73
C ALA A 50 -11.48 -3.19 -19.59
N LEU A 51 -12.16 -3.41 -20.71
CA LEU A 51 -13.33 -4.27 -20.79
C LEU A 51 -12.89 -5.73 -20.98
N ILE A 52 -13.28 -6.61 -20.05
CA ILE A 52 -12.91 -8.02 -20.04
C ILE A 52 -14.18 -8.85 -20.25
N GLU A 53 -14.17 -9.72 -21.26
CA GLU A 53 -15.25 -10.67 -21.56
C GLU A 53 -16.66 -10.03 -21.61
N ARG A 54 -16.73 -8.73 -21.94
CA ARG A 54 -17.95 -7.94 -22.07
C ARG A 54 -18.82 -7.82 -20.81
N HIS A 55 -18.27 -8.15 -19.63
CA HIS A 55 -19.00 -8.05 -18.39
C HIS A 55 -18.18 -7.55 -17.20
N LEU A 56 -16.85 -7.52 -17.30
CA LEU A 56 -15.97 -7.01 -16.26
C LEU A 56 -15.22 -5.77 -16.73
N LEU A 57 -15.03 -4.82 -15.82
CA LEU A 57 -14.24 -3.63 -16.04
C LEU A 57 -13.05 -3.63 -15.07
N ARG A 58 -11.82 -3.59 -15.61
CA ARG A 58 -10.62 -3.36 -14.82
C ARG A 58 -10.27 -1.89 -14.89
N ILE A 59 -10.23 -1.23 -13.75
CA ILE A 59 -9.91 0.17 -13.60
C ILE A 59 -8.51 0.28 -13.02
N THR A 60 -7.64 1.06 -13.67
CA THR A 60 -6.24 1.26 -13.28
C THR A 60 -5.91 2.74 -13.36
N ALA A 61 -5.11 3.25 -12.43
CA ALA A 61 -4.53 4.59 -12.49
C ALA A 61 -3.04 4.51 -12.18
N HIS A 62 -2.18 4.70 -13.17
CA HIS A 62 -0.72 4.55 -13.02
C HIS A 62 -0.11 5.53 -12.01
N ALA A 63 -0.64 6.74 -11.94
CA ALA A 63 -0.20 7.76 -10.97
C ALA A 63 -1.12 7.85 -9.73
N GLY A 64 -2.13 6.95 -9.63
CA GLY A 64 -3.20 7.09 -8.65
C GLY A 64 -4.18 8.22 -8.98
N ILE A 65 -5.22 8.33 -8.18
CA ILE A 65 -6.17 9.45 -8.23
C ILE A 65 -6.27 10.07 -6.84
N ASP A 66 -6.36 11.39 -6.78
CA ASP A 66 -6.48 12.16 -5.53
C ASP A 66 -7.92 12.62 -5.25
N LYS A 67 -8.77 12.52 -6.25
CA LYS A 67 -10.20 12.89 -6.20
C LYS A 67 -11.06 11.86 -6.90
N THR A 68 -12.34 11.86 -6.59
CA THR A 68 -13.34 11.06 -7.27
C THR A 68 -13.43 11.43 -8.75
N VAL A 69 -13.41 10.42 -9.61
CA VAL A 69 -13.60 10.56 -11.06
C VAL A 69 -14.77 9.68 -11.51
N THR A 70 -15.37 10.02 -12.64
CA THR A 70 -16.52 9.28 -13.18
C THR A 70 -16.32 9.02 -14.65
N PHE A 71 -16.63 7.80 -15.08
CA PHE A 71 -16.68 7.41 -16.48
C PHE A 71 -18.04 6.73 -16.76
N SER A 72 -18.38 6.55 -18.04
CA SER A 72 -19.62 5.89 -18.43
C SER A 72 -19.39 4.60 -19.17
N TYR A 73 -20.35 3.69 -19.10
CA TYR A 73 -20.38 2.46 -19.88
C TYR A 73 -21.75 2.27 -20.52
N THR A 74 -21.77 1.51 -21.59
CA THR A 74 -23.00 1.19 -22.33
C THR A 74 -23.23 -0.30 -22.29
N VAL A 75 -24.46 -0.70 -21.91
CA VAL A 75 -24.91 -2.08 -21.95
C VAL A 75 -25.88 -2.29 -23.10
N SER A 76 -25.94 -3.50 -23.60
CA SER A 76 -26.88 -3.91 -24.64
C SER A 76 -27.40 -5.31 -24.39
N ASN A 77 -28.67 -5.54 -24.75
CA ASN A 77 -29.30 -6.85 -24.83
C ASN A 77 -29.44 -7.37 -26.29
N GLY A 78 -28.74 -6.71 -27.25
CA GLY A 78 -28.84 -7.02 -28.67
C GLY A 78 -30.01 -6.36 -29.41
N GLN A 79 -31.00 -5.82 -28.69
CA GLN A 79 -32.16 -5.12 -29.28
C GLN A 79 -32.20 -3.63 -28.93
N GLY A 80 -31.52 -3.25 -27.87
CA GLY A 80 -31.40 -1.88 -27.42
C GLY A 80 -30.22 -1.72 -26.47
N SER A 81 -29.96 -0.47 -26.10
CA SER A 81 -28.86 -0.12 -25.20
C SER A 81 -29.29 0.90 -24.16
N ALA A 82 -28.57 0.91 -23.05
CA ALA A 82 -28.64 1.91 -21.98
C ALA A 82 -27.21 2.27 -21.53
N THR A 83 -27.08 3.45 -20.95
CA THR A 83 -25.80 3.96 -20.43
C THR A 83 -25.93 4.29 -18.97
N ALA A 84 -24.94 3.93 -18.17
CA ALA A 84 -24.80 4.30 -16.78
C ALA A 84 -23.39 4.77 -16.47
N GLU A 85 -23.18 5.29 -15.27
CA GLU A 85 -21.91 5.85 -14.82
C GLU A 85 -21.30 5.01 -13.71
N VAL A 86 -19.97 4.93 -13.72
CA VAL A 86 -19.18 4.39 -12.62
C VAL A 86 -18.46 5.53 -11.93
N THR A 87 -18.70 5.68 -10.65
CA THR A 87 -17.98 6.62 -9.78
C THR A 87 -16.78 5.92 -9.16
N VAL A 88 -15.57 6.37 -9.44
CA VAL A 88 -14.33 5.82 -8.92
C VAL A 88 -13.83 6.70 -7.77
N ILE A 89 -13.78 6.11 -6.57
CA ILE A 89 -13.37 6.79 -5.35
C ILE A 89 -11.91 6.40 -5.04
N PRO A 90 -11.03 7.38 -4.70
CA PRO A 90 -9.67 7.06 -4.25
C PRO A 90 -9.72 6.18 -3.00
N GLY A 91 -9.04 5.04 -3.05
CA GLY A 91 -8.85 4.15 -1.92
C GLY A 91 -7.70 4.57 -1.02
N ALA A 92 -7.50 3.84 0.08
CA ALA A 92 -6.32 4.00 0.91
C ALA A 92 -5.06 3.67 0.10
N SER A 93 -3.95 4.36 0.42
CA SER A 93 -2.65 4.02 -0.15
C SER A 93 -2.33 2.56 0.14
N ASP A 94 -1.81 1.84 -0.82
CA ASP A 94 -1.09 0.61 -0.55
C ASP A 94 0.13 0.98 0.30
N ARG A 95 0.16 0.50 1.54
CA ARG A 95 1.24 0.81 2.48
C ARG A 95 2.48 -0.07 2.28
N SER A 96 2.47 -0.95 1.28
CA SER A 96 3.57 -1.88 1.01
C SER A 96 4.89 -1.17 0.67
N ASP A 97 4.84 0.03 0.11
CA ASP A 97 6.02 0.82 -0.26
C ASP A 97 6.43 1.83 0.84
N MET A 98 5.73 1.87 1.96
CA MET A 98 6.07 2.79 3.04
C MET A 98 7.26 2.25 3.85
N ALA A 99 8.31 3.06 3.98
CA ALA A 99 9.46 2.72 4.79
C ALA A 99 9.08 2.51 6.27
N PRO A 100 9.82 1.66 7.00
CA PRO A 100 9.67 1.52 8.45
C PRO A 100 9.78 2.86 9.17
N VAL A 101 9.00 3.02 10.23
CA VAL A 101 9.05 4.18 11.12
C VAL A 101 9.85 3.79 12.35
N LEU A 102 11.03 4.40 12.48
CA LEU A 102 11.98 4.12 13.55
C LEU A 102 11.93 5.21 14.62
N ARG A 103 12.18 4.81 15.87
CA ARG A 103 12.30 5.72 17.01
C ARG A 103 13.61 5.49 17.75
N PRO A 104 14.24 6.55 18.29
CA PRO A 104 15.46 6.39 19.07
C PRO A 104 15.26 5.55 20.32
N ASP A 105 16.29 4.78 20.67
CA ASP A 105 16.36 3.96 21.86
C ASP A 105 17.45 4.45 22.79
N ARG A 106 17.33 4.13 24.09
CA ARG A 106 18.33 4.45 25.09
C ARG A 106 18.53 3.28 26.04
N ALA A 107 19.77 3.03 26.38
CA ALA A 107 20.12 2.03 27.37
C ALA A 107 21.26 2.52 28.26
N LYS A 108 21.34 1.95 29.45
CA LYS A 108 22.46 2.12 30.39
C LYS A 108 23.14 0.78 30.58
N VAL A 109 24.45 0.77 30.40
CA VAL A 109 25.29 -0.41 30.56
C VAL A 109 26.40 -0.08 31.55
N ARG A 110 26.65 -0.96 32.51
CA ARG A 110 27.78 -0.80 33.43
C ARG A 110 29.10 -1.00 32.70
N VAL A 111 30.09 -0.27 33.12
CA VAL A 111 31.47 -0.45 32.66
C VAL A 111 31.89 -1.92 32.85
N GLY A 112 32.42 -2.53 31.80
CA GLY A 112 32.86 -3.92 31.78
C GLY A 112 31.77 -4.96 31.57
N ASP A 113 30.50 -4.54 31.48
CA ASP A 113 29.37 -5.43 31.23
C ASP A 113 28.90 -5.40 29.76
N VAL A 114 28.06 -6.35 29.39
CA VAL A 114 27.35 -6.37 28.11
C VAL A 114 25.90 -6.00 28.33
N GLY A 115 25.46 -4.96 27.63
CA GLY A 115 24.06 -4.54 27.62
C GLY A 115 23.36 -4.98 26.35
N THR A 116 22.03 -5.07 26.41
CA THR A 116 21.18 -5.42 25.29
C THR A 116 20.01 -4.46 25.17
N VAL A 117 19.72 -4.03 23.92
CA VAL A 117 18.58 -3.16 23.61
C VAL A 117 17.74 -3.83 22.52
N SER A 118 16.45 -3.99 22.81
CA SER A 118 15.47 -4.46 21.81
C SER A 118 15.01 -3.26 20.99
N VAL A 119 15.83 -2.83 20.04
CA VAL A 119 15.62 -1.59 19.27
C VAL A 119 14.33 -1.58 18.44
N LEU A 120 13.80 -2.75 18.05
CA LEU A 120 12.55 -2.84 17.30
C LEU A 120 11.30 -2.70 18.15
N SER A 121 11.40 -2.61 19.47
CA SER A 121 10.23 -2.60 20.36
C SER A 121 9.33 -1.36 20.21
N ASN A 122 9.88 -0.25 19.76
CA ASN A 122 9.18 1.02 19.50
C ASN A 122 9.12 1.37 18.00
N ASP A 123 9.62 0.50 17.14
CA ASP A 123 9.62 0.63 15.69
C ASP A 123 8.41 -0.08 15.08
N ARG A 124 8.00 0.34 13.90
CA ARG A 124 6.88 -0.28 13.20
C ARG A 124 7.05 -0.24 11.69
N SER A 125 6.50 -1.25 11.01
CA SER A 125 6.28 -1.23 9.56
C SER A 125 4.85 -0.79 9.26
N PRO A 126 4.63 0.35 8.58
CA PRO A 126 3.29 0.74 8.13
C PRO A 126 2.68 -0.26 7.14
N ALA A 127 3.52 -1.02 6.44
CA ALA A 127 3.13 -2.10 5.54
C ALA A 127 2.70 -3.38 6.28
N GLY A 128 2.94 -3.48 7.60
CA GLY A 128 2.67 -4.67 8.38
C GLY A 128 3.68 -5.81 8.15
N LEU A 129 4.84 -5.50 7.57
CA LEU A 129 5.92 -6.45 7.30
C LEU A 129 6.78 -6.67 8.55
N ASN A 130 7.53 -7.77 8.55
CA ASN A 130 8.47 -8.06 9.64
C ASN A 130 9.68 -7.14 9.56
N LEU A 131 10.11 -6.61 10.72
CA LEU A 131 11.29 -5.78 10.84
C LEU A 131 12.51 -6.64 11.17
N GLN A 132 13.65 -6.29 10.56
CA GLN A 132 14.95 -6.89 10.82
C GLN A 132 16.02 -5.81 10.96
N VAL A 133 16.89 -5.94 11.97
CA VAL A 133 18.04 -5.07 12.13
C VAL A 133 19.17 -5.56 11.24
N GLU A 134 19.75 -4.66 10.43
CA GLU A 134 20.94 -4.96 9.65
C GLU A 134 22.16 -5.14 10.54
N SER A 135 23.08 -6.00 10.13
CA SER A 135 24.27 -6.35 10.92
C SER A 135 25.30 -5.22 11.03
N THR A 136 25.22 -4.20 10.17
CA THR A 136 26.15 -3.08 10.15
C THR A 136 25.65 -1.95 11.03
N LEU A 137 26.48 -1.50 11.97
CA LEU A 137 26.23 -0.36 12.84
C LEU A 137 27.22 0.77 12.53
N GLU A 138 26.74 2.00 12.60
CA GLU A 138 27.57 3.20 12.44
C GLU A 138 27.75 3.89 13.79
N TYR A 139 29.01 4.15 14.16
CA TYR A 139 29.37 4.87 15.37
C TYR A 139 30.80 5.43 15.25
N ASP A 140 31.12 6.42 16.06
CA ASP A 140 32.48 6.97 16.11
C ASP A 140 33.42 6.03 16.89
N GLN A 141 34.19 5.25 16.17
CA GLN A 141 35.13 4.29 16.76
C GLN A 141 36.26 4.95 17.54
N ALA A 142 36.63 6.19 17.20
CA ALA A 142 37.76 6.88 17.83
C ALA A 142 37.42 7.34 19.27
N SER A 143 36.13 7.67 19.52
CA SER A 143 35.65 8.09 20.83
C SER A 143 34.80 7.05 21.55
N ALA A 144 34.68 5.84 21.00
CA ALA A 144 33.85 4.79 21.51
C ALA A 144 34.29 4.31 22.91
N VAL A 145 33.31 4.27 23.83
CA VAL A 145 33.50 3.73 25.19
C VAL A 145 33.12 2.25 25.29
N GLY A 146 32.88 1.61 24.15
CA GLY A 146 32.56 0.20 24.05
C GLY A 146 32.43 -0.23 22.59
N THR A 147 32.08 -1.50 22.37
CA THR A 147 31.92 -2.09 21.05
C THR A 147 30.47 -2.53 20.87
N PRO A 148 29.67 -1.85 20.02
CA PRO A 148 28.34 -2.29 19.69
C PRO A 148 28.35 -3.39 18.62
N PHE A 149 27.39 -4.30 18.70
CA PHE A 149 27.18 -5.36 17.71
C PHE A 149 25.71 -5.79 17.66
N VAL A 150 25.33 -6.40 16.55
CA VAL A 150 23.97 -6.92 16.35
C VAL A 150 23.94 -8.41 16.62
N THR A 151 22.95 -8.85 17.41
CA THR A 151 22.65 -10.27 17.61
C THR A 151 21.15 -10.48 17.38
N GLY A 152 20.78 -11.19 16.32
CA GLY A 152 19.38 -11.28 15.90
C GLY A 152 18.82 -9.90 15.58
N ASN A 153 17.74 -9.52 16.23
CA ASN A 153 17.10 -8.21 16.09
C ASN A 153 17.35 -7.28 17.29
N GLN A 154 18.48 -7.47 17.94
CA GLN A 154 18.89 -6.69 19.12
C GLN A 154 20.23 -6.04 18.86
N VAL A 155 20.42 -4.84 19.39
CA VAL A 155 21.74 -4.20 19.49
C VAL A 155 22.31 -4.46 20.88
N ARG A 156 23.50 -4.99 20.93
CA ARG A 156 24.25 -5.23 22.17
C ARG A 156 25.48 -4.34 22.22
N LEU A 157 25.90 -4.00 23.41
CA LEU A 157 27.10 -3.21 23.67
C LEU A 157 27.96 -3.93 24.67
N GLU A 158 29.18 -4.27 24.28
CA GLU A 158 30.25 -4.64 25.20
C GLU A 158 30.91 -3.36 25.69
N ALA A 159 30.58 -2.95 26.92
CA ALA A 159 31.12 -1.72 27.51
C ALA A 159 32.61 -1.87 27.86
N GLY A 160 33.35 -0.82 27.55
CA GLY A 160 34.78 -0.74 27.92
C GLY A 160 35.00 -0.42 29.39
N THR A 161 36.21 0.01 29.72
CA THR A 161 36.63 0.31 31.09
C THR A 161 36.40 1.74 31.52
N SER A 162 36.01 2.62 30.61
CA SER A 162 35.78 4.03 30.87
C SER A 162 34.29 4.38 30.71
N PRO A 163 33.73 5.17 31.61
CA PRO A 163 32.37 5.65 31.46
C PRO A 163 32.26 6.71 30.36
N GLY A 164 31.11 6.81 29.74
CA GLY A 164 30.83 7.81 28.73
C GLY A 164 29.52 7.55 28.00
N LEU A 165 29.28 8.33 26.96
CA LEU A 165 28.13 8.18 26.06
C LEU A 165 28.62 7.63 24.73
N LEU A 166 27.94 6.60 24.23
CA LEU A 166 28.11 6.10 22.87
C LEU A 166 26.82 6.26 22.11
N GLU A 167 26.89 6.92 20.98
CA GLU A 167 25.79 7.06 20.03
C GLU A 167 26.01 6.08 18.88
N VAL A 168 25.02 5.25 18.61
CA VAL A 168 25.07 4.20 17.57
C VAL A 168 23.87 4.36 16.65
N THR A 169 24.14 4.35 15.34
CA THR A 169 23.11 4.35 14.32
C THR A 169 22.93 2.93 13.79
N TYR A 170 21.69 2.45 13.80
CA TYR A 170 21.33 1.16 13.23
C TYR A 170 20.38 1.33 12.05
N SER A 171 20.33 0.35 11.18
CA SER A 171 19.45 0.30 10.02
C SER A 171 18.49 -0.87 10.13
N VAL A 172 17.27 -0.66 9.65
CA VAL A 172 16.18 -1.65 9.68
C VAL A 172 15.65 -1.84 8.28
N ILE A 173 15.42 -3.10 7.92
CA ILE A 173 14.70 -3.50 6.72
C ILE A 173 13.39 -4.16 7.11
N ASP A 174 12.37 -4.03 6.27
CA ASP A 174 11.13 -4.78 6.38
C ASP A 174 10.93 -5.73 5.19
N SER A 175 10.39 -6.92 5.44
CA SER A 175 10.23 -7.97 4.43
C SER A 175 9.05 -8.91 4.75
#